data_503e02c486cc45700a125a4e0db1ecec
#
_entry.id   503e02c486cc45700a125a4e0db1ecec
#
_cell.length_a   1.000
_cell.length_b   1.000
_cell.length_c   1.000
_cell.angle_alpha   90.00
_cell.angle_beta   90.00
_cell.angle_gamma   90.00
#
_symmetry.space_group_name_H-M   'P 1'
#
loop_
_entity.id
_entity.type
_entity.pdbx_description
1 polymer ?
#
loop_
_entity_poly.entity_id
_entity_poly.type
_entity_poly.pdbx_seq_one_letter_code
_entity_poly.pdbx_strand_id
1 'polypeptide(L)'
;MIRNSKGFTLIELLIVVAIIGIIAAIAVPGLLRARMSGNEASAIGSLRAVNSSQLNYNVNCANNSGNAPSLANLVTPPLGGGQPFLSPDLDDTLGPPVKSGFTVTYTGTNPVVSALATCNGAAAGTVLADYLAVADPTAWGTSGNRHFGTSEAQTIFQEMTNAPITAISAAGVPVPATATPIK
;
A
#
# COMPACT_ATOMS: atom_id res chain seq x y z
N MET A 1 -37.51 51.24 15.02
CA MET A 1 -36.07 51.00 15.30
C MET A 1 -35.37 50.74 13.96
N ILE A 2 -34.57 51.67 13.44
CA ILE A 2 -33.80 51.51 12.22
C ILE A 2 -32.50 50.77 12.61
N ARG A 3 -32.36 49.50 12.25
CA ARG A 3 -31.09 48.77 12.42
C ARG A 3 -30.05 49.36 11.48
N ASN A 4 -29.02 49.98 12.06
CA ASN A 4 -27.89 50.54 11.33
C ASN A 4 -27.04 49.38 10.79
N SER A 5 -27.29 48.93 9.55
CA SER A 5 -26.49 47.89 8.85
C SER A 5 -25.23 48.55 8.33
N LYS A 6 -24.11 48.38 9.03
CA LYS A 6 -22.80 48.76 8.53
C LYS A 6 -22.42 47.82 7.39
N GLY A 7 -22.30 48.34 6.17
CA GLY A 7 -21.86 47.58 4.99
C GLY A 7 -20.33 47.37 5.03
N PHE A 8 -19.87 46.26 4.44
CA PHE A 8 -18.45 45.95 4.26
C PHE A 8 -17.85 46.82 3.16
N THR A 9 -16.67 47.35 3.33
CA THR A 9 -15.99 48.10 2.30
C THR A 9 -15.27 47.17 1.30
N LEU A 10 -15.18 47.60 0.03
CA LEU A 10 -14.49 46.82 -1.00
C LEU A 10 -13.00 46.61 -0.65
N ILE A 11 -12.37 47.62 -0.02
CA ILE A 11 -10.96 47.56 0.35
C ILE A 11 -10.70 46.56 1.50
N GLU A 12 -11.62 46.46 2.46
CA GLU A 12 -11.52 45.43 3.54
C GLU A 12 -11.55 44.03 2.97
N LEU A 13 -12.43 43.75 1.99
CA LEU A 13 -12.49 42.46 1.34
C LEU A 13 -11.20 42.19 0.53
N LEU A 14 -10.70 43.19 -0.19
CA LEU A 14 -9.52 43.04 -1.05
C LEU A 14 -8.25 42.74 -0.23
N ILE A 15 -8.06 43.40 0.91
CA ILE A 15 -6.92 43.12 1.80
C ILE A 15 -6.99 41.71 2.35
N VAL A 16 -8.16 41.23 2.76
CA VAL A 16 -8.34 39.91 3.33
C VAL A 16 -8.01 38.81 2.30
N VAL A 17 -8.54 38.92 1.08
CA VAL A 17 -8.23 37.92 0.04
C VAL A 17 -6.76 37.98 -0.40
N ALA A 18 -6.13 39.14 -0.39
CA ALA A 18 -4.70 39.27 -0.68
C ALA A 18 -3.84 38.53 0.38
N ILE A 19 -4.15 38.73 1.66
CA ILE A 19 -3.43 38.03 2.76
C ILE A 19 -3.64 36.52 2.68
N ILE A 20 -4.88 36.04 2.46
CA ILE A 20 -5.18 34.62 2.28
C ILE A 20 -4.41 34.06 1.09
N GLY A 21 -4.36 34.77 -0.03
CA GLY A 21 -3.63 34.36 -1.22
C GLY A 21 -2.12 34.17 -0.97
N ILE A 22 -1.51 35.11 -0.23
CA ILE A 22 -0.08 34.99 0.13
C ILE A 22 0.17 33.79 1.03
N ILE A 23 -0.67 33.58 2.06
CA ILE A 23 -0.54 32.43 2.96
C ILE A 23 -0.73 31.11 2.19
N ALA A 24 -1.75 31.02 1.33
CA ALA A 24 -2.03 29.84 0.53
C ALA A 24 -0.88 29.52 -0.43
N ALA A 25 -0.29 30.52 -1.08
CA ALA A 25 0.83 30.33 -2.01
C ALA A 25 2.06 29.65 -1.35
N ILE A 26 2.28 29.90 -0.06
CA ILE A 26 3.39 29.30 0.70
C ILE A 26 2.97 27.95 1.30
N ALA A 27 1.75 27.83 1.81
CA ALA A 27 1.28 26.67 2.57
C ALA A 27 0.93 25.46 1.67
N VAL A 28 0.32 25.68 0.49
CA VAL A 28 -0.18 24.61 -0.37
C VAL A 28 0.93 23.68 -0.86
N PRO A 29 2.09 24.15 -1.38
CA PRO A 29 3.17 23.26 -1.80
C PRO A 29 3.74 22.40 -0.65
N GLY A 30 3.82 22.98 0.54
CA GLY A 30 4.25 22.26 1.75
C GLY A 30 3.29 21.14 2.16
N LEU A 31 1.99 21.44 2.11
CA LEU A 31 0.93 20.47 2.42
C LEU A 31 0.92 19.29 1.44
N LEU A 32 1.11 19.55 0.14
CA LEU A 32 1.19 18.48 -0.87
C LEU A 32 2.35 17.52 -0.61
N ARG A 33 3.54 18.05 -0.31
CA ARG A 33 4.71 17.22 0.04
C ARG A 33 4.47 16.40 1.31
N ALA A 34 3.86 17.00 2.33
CA ALA A 34 3.52 16.30 3.57
C ALA A 34 2.52 15.16 3.32
N ARG A 35 1.51 15.39 2.47
CA ARG A 35 0.56 14.35 2.07
C ARG A 35 1.25 13.20 1.32
N MET A 36 2.10 13.50 0.34
CA MET A 36 2.87 12.47 -0.37
C MET A 36 3.70 11.62 0.59
N SER A 37 4.42 12.25 1.51
CA SER A 37 5.20 11.51 2.52
C SER A 37 4.34 10.63 3.42
N GLY A 38 3.16 11.12 3.83
CA GLY A 38 2.19 10.32 4.60
C GLY A 38 1.64 9.12 3.82
N ASN A 39 1.34 9.31 2.53
CA ASN A 39 0.88 8.25 1.64
C ASN A 39 1.95 7.16 1.45
N GLU A 40 3.21 7.56 1.22
CA GLU A 40 4.34 6.66 1.09
C GLU A 40 4.60 5.86 2.38
N ALA A 41 4.51 6.50 3.54
CA ALA A 41 4.61 5.82 4.83
C ALA A 41 3.47 4.79 5.02
N SER A 42 2.26 5.11 4.59
CA SER A 42 1.12 4.19 4.59
C SER A 42 1.34 3.01 3.66
N ALA A 43 1.90 3.23 2.45
CA ALA A 43 2.24 2.18 1.49
C ALA A 43 3.27 1.19 2.08
N ILE A 44 4.34 1.70 2.69
CA ILE A 44 5.33 0.88 3.40
C ILE A 44 4.66 0.08 4.53
N GLY A 45 3.77 0.71 5.29
CA GLY A 45 2.99 0.04 6.35
C GLY A 45 2.14 -1.11 5.81
N SER A 46 1.50 -0.92 4.65
CA SER A 46 0.72 -1.96 3.98
C SER A 46 1.59 -3.15 3.54
N LEU A 47 2.75 -2.91 2.96
CA LEU A 47 3.68 -3.98 2.57
C LEU A 47 4.24 -4.72 3.78
N ARG A 48 4.53 -4.04 4.88
CA ARG A 48 4.91 -4.69 6.15
C ARG A 48 3.80 -5.56 6.70
N ALA A 49 2.55 -5.11 6.62
CA ALA A 49 1.40 -5.90 7.02
C ALA A 49 1.25 -7.16 6.16
N VAL A 50 1.45 -7.06 4.83
CA VAL A 50 1.46 -8.23 3.93
C VAL A 50 2.57 -9.21 4.33
N ASN A 51 3.80 -8.75 4.54
CA ASN A 51 4.92 -9.60 4.96
C ASN A 51 4.60 -10.37 6.26
N SER A 52 4.14 -9.65 7.28
CA SER A 52 3.77 -10.26 8.58
C SER A 52 2.62 -11.24 8.44
N SER A 53 1.63 -10.92 7.61
CA SER A 53 0.48 -11.78 7.35
C SER A 53 0.87 -13.05 6.61
N GLN A 54 1.77 -12.97 5.63
CA GLN A 54 2.29 -14.13 4.90
C GLN A 54 3.05 -15.07 5.83
N LEU A 55 3.91 -14.55 6.70
CA LEU A 55 4.62 -15.37 7.68
C LEU A 55 3.65 -16.08 8.62
N ASN A 56 2.67 -15.34 9.14
CA ASN A 56 1.66 -15.90 10.03
C ASN A 56 0.78 -16.95 9.32
N TYR A 57 0.38 -16.68 8.07
CA TYR A 57 -0.38 -17.60 7.25
C TYR A 57 0.40 -18.90 6.98
N ASN A 58 1.67 -18.79 6.58
CA ASN A 58 2.51 -19.94 6.32
C ASN A 58 2.57 -20.88 7.55
N VAL A 59 2.84 -20.33 8.73
CA VAL A 59 3.01 -21.12 9.97
C VAL A 59 1.67 -21.67 10.49
N ASN A 60 0.61 -20.86 10.51
CA ASN A 60 -0.62 -21.20 11.23
C ASN A 60 -1.76 -21.69 10.33
N CYS A 61 -1.63 -21.57 9.02
CA CYS A 61 -2.70 -21.89 8.07
C CYS A 61 -2.27 -22.82 6.93
N ALA A 62 -1.07 -22.64 6.41
CA ALA A 62 -0.54 -23.40 5.29
C ALA A 62 0.37 -24.59 5.72
N ASN A 63 0.43 -24.93 6.99
CA ASN A 63 1.26 -26.04 7.52
C ASN A 63 2.74 -25.94 7.11
N ASN A 64 3.31 -24.74 7.10
CA ASN A 64 4.66 -24.43 6.63
C ASN A 64 4.91 -24.83 5.15
N SER A 65 3.85 -24.89 4.34
CA SER A 65 3.96 -25.31 2.93
C SER A 65 4.22 -24.15 1.97
N GLY A 66 3.92 -22.91 2.37
CA GLY A 66 4.12 -21.75 1.51
C GLY A 66 3.24 -20.55 1.85
N ASN A 67 3.27 -19.56 0.98
CA ASN A 67 2.58 -18.30 1.10
C ASN A 67 1.15 -18.36 0.55
N ALA A 68 0.29 -17.43 0.96
CA ALA A 68 -1.08 -17.32 0.46
C ALA A 68 -1.08 -17.02 -1.06
N PRO A 69 -2.03 -17.59 -1.82
CA PRO A 69 -2.12 -17.39 -3.26
C PRO A 69 -2.58 -15.96 -3.65
N SER A 70 -3.26 -15.23 -2.79
CA SER A 70 -3.72 -13.86 -3.02
C SER A 70 -3.87 -13.08 -1.71
N LEU A 71 -4.07 -11.77 -1.79
CA LEU A 71 -4.43 -10.97 -0.62
C LEU A 71 -5.82 -11.35 -0.08
N ALA A 72 -6.76 -11.71 -0.95
CA ALA A 72 -8.09 -12.21 -0.55
C ALA A 72 -7.99 -13.43 0.36
N ASN A 73 -7.04 -14.33 0.14
CA ASN A 73 -6.81 -15.46 1.03
C ASN A 73 -6.31 -15.03 2.41
N LEU A 74 -5.51 -13.98 2.50
CA LEU A 74 -5.06 -13.44 3.78
C LEU A 74 -6.17 -12.72 4.56
N VAL A 75 -7.13 -12.14 3.85
CA VAL A 75 -8.31 -11.47 4.43
C VAL A 75 -9.38 -12.49 4.83
N THR A 76 -9.40 -13.68 4.23
CA THR A 76 -10.34 -14.74 4.56
C THR A 76 -9.98 -15.38 5.91
N PRO A 77 -10.89 -15.36 6.91
CA PRO A 77 -10.61 -15.98 8.20
C PRO A 77 -10.56 -17.51 8.10
N PRO A 78 -9.90 -18.20 9.05
CA PRO A 78 -9.90 -19.65 9.14
C PRO A 78 -11.30 -20.23 9.25
N LEU A 79 -11.57 -21.38 8.61
CA LEU A 79 -12.87 -22.08 8.63
C LEU A 79 -13.32 -22.49 10.04
N GLY A 80 -12.40 -22.71 10.94
CA GLY A 80 -12.66 -23.01 12.36
C GLY A 80 -12.98 -21.79 13.22
N GLY A 81 -13.08 -20.59 12.62
CA GLY A 81 -13.21 -19.31 13.33
C GLY A 81 -11.86 -18.69 13.64
N GLY A 82 -11.85 -17.40 13.86
CA GLY A 82 -10.65 -16.62 14.13
C GLY A 82 -10.64 -15.29 13.39
N GLN A 83 -9.57 -14.54 13.54
CA GLN A 83 -9.35 -13.28 12.83
C GLN A 83 -8.64 -13.54 11.49
N PRO A 84 -8.93 -12.74 10.45
CA PRO A 84 -8.15 -12.78 9.23
C PRO A 84 -6.68 -12.41 9.49
N PHE A 85 -5.79 -12.87 8.63
CA PHE A 85 -4.34 -12.59 8.74
C PHE A 85 -4.00 -11.16 8.30
N LEU A 86 -4.81 -10.58 7.42
CA LEU A 86 -4.63 -9.24 6.84
C LEU A 86 -5.94 -8.44 7.00
N SER A 87 -5.80 -7.12 7.10
CA SER A 87 -6.94 -6.22 7.19
C SER A 87 -7.75 -6.20 5.88
N PRO A 88 -9.11 -6.17 5.93
CA PRO A 88 -9.98 -6.18 4.75
C PRO A 88 -9.78 -5.02 3.77
N ASP A 89 -9.12 -3.95 4.17
CA ASP A 89 -8.81 -2.81 3.29
C ASP A 89 -7.74 -3.12 2.23
N LEU A 90 -7.10 -4.30 2.31
CA LEU A 90 -6.17 -4.83 1.32
C LEU A 90 -6.73 -6.07 0.58
N ASP A 91 -8.05 -6.24 0.56
CA ASP A 91 -8.69 -7.31 -0.20
C ASP A 91 -8.60 -7.06 -1.71
N ASP A 92 -8.07 -8.02 -2.46
CA ASP A 92 -7.92 -7.98 -3.91
C ASP A 92 -9.01 -8.74 -4.69
N THR A 93 -10.08 -9.17 -4.03
CA THR A 93 -11.20 -9.92 -4.65
C THR A 93 -11.84 -9.16 -5.81
N LEU A 94 -11.96 -7.84 -5.70
CA LEU A 94 -12.55 -6.97 -6.72
C LEU A 94 -11.49 -6.24 -7.58
N GLY A 95 -10.23 -6.59 -7.43
CA GLY A 95 -9.10 -5.97 -8.10
C GLY A 95 -8.10 -5.36 -7.11
N PRO A 96 -6.97 -4.85 -7.59
CA PRO A 96 -5.93 -4.33 -6.71
C PRO A 96 -6.46 -3.21 -5.78
N PRO A 97 -6.36 -3.36 -4.45
CA PRO A 97 -6.84 -2.37 -3.51
C PRO A 97 -6.03 -1.06 -3.60
N VAL A 98 -6.74 0.05 -3.43
CA VAL A 98 -6.14 1.39 -3.38
C VAL A 98 -6.22 1.93 -1.96
N LYS A 99 -5.07 2.21 -1.36
CA LYS A 99 -4.98 2.74 0.00
C LYS A 99 -4.03 3.93 0.04
N SER A 100 -4.49 5.04 0.60
CA SER A 100 -3.70 6.28 0.76
C SER A 100 -3.01 6.72 -0.55
N GLY A 101 -3.72 6.64 -1.69
CA GLY A 101 -3.18 7.03 -2.99
C GLY A 101 -2.14 6.08 -3.58
N PHE A 102 -2.03 4.86 -3.06
CA PHE A 102 -1.22 3.77 -3.61
C PHE A 102 -2.08 2.58 -3.98
N THR A 103 -1.84 2.00 -5.15
CA THR A 103 -2.40 0.72 -5.57
C THR A 103 -1.49 -0.38 -5.06
N VAL A 104 -2.04 -1.33 -4.32
CA VAL A 104 -1.27 -2.50 -3.85
C VAL A 104 -1.58 -3.67 -4.75
N THR A 105 -0.55 -4.21 -5.43
CA THR A 105 -0.68 -5.38 -6.30
C THR A 105 0.08 -6.54 -5.68
N TYR A 106 -0.52 -7.71 -5.72
CA TYR A 106 0.07 -8.95 -5.24
C TYR A 106 0.15 -9.94 -6.41
N THR A 107 1.31 -10.52 -6.62
CA THR A 107 1.54 -11.56 -7.62
C THR A 107 2.31 -12.70 -6.97
N GLY A 108 1.72 -13.87 -6.97
CA GLY A 108 2.40 -15.06 -6.53
C GLY A 108 2.91 -15.90 -7.68
N THR A 109 4.04 -16.53 -7.48
CA THR A 109 4.67 -17.42 -8.45
C THR A 109 5.05 -18.76 -7.80
N ASN A 110 5.32 -19.75 -8.63
CA ASN A 110 5.79 -21.07 -8.21
C ASN A 110 4.84 -21.76 -7.21
N PRO A 111 3.66 -22.28 -7.65
CA PRO A 111 2.80 -23.08 -6.83
C PRO A 111 3.55 -24.26 -6.22
N VAL A 112 3.43 -24.45 -4.92
CA VAL A 112 4.03 -25.56 -4.19
C VAL A 112 3.05 -26.73 -4.17
N VAL A 113 3.52 -27.94 -4.43
CA VAL A 113 2.72 -29.15 -4.29
C VAL A 113 2.47 -29.42 -2.79
N SER A 114 1.41 -28.84 -2.26
CA SER A 114 0.93 -29.11 -0.90
C SER A 114 -0.11 -30.21 -0.95
N ALA A 115 0.03 -31.20 -0.09
CA ALA A 115 -0.93 -32.32 0.01
C ALA A 115 -2.22 -31.94 0.73
N LEU A 116 -2.25 -30.81 1.44
CA LEU A 116 -3.36 -30.38 2.30
C LEU A 116 -3.92 -29.03 1.87
N ALA A 117 -5.22 -28.87 2.03
CA ALA A 117 -5.86 -27.57 1.97
C ALA A 117 -5.44 -26.70 3.15
N THR A 118 -5.48 -25.38 2.97
CA THR A 118 -5.14 -24.44 4.03
C THR A 118 -6.29 -24.26 5.03
N CYS A 119 -6.02 -23.67 6.18
CA CYS A 119 -7.01 -23.48 7.25
C CYS A 119 -8.23 -22.64 6.82
N ASN A 120 -8.09 -21.78 5.82
CA ASN A 120 -9.14 -20.92 5.29
C ASN A 120 -9.73 -21.40 3.95
N GLY A 121 -9.47 -22.66 3.58
CA GLY A 121 -10.09 -23.33 2.46
C GLY A 121 -9.44 -23.11 1.09
N ALA A 122 -8.26 -22.55 1.02
CA ALA A 122 -7.50 -22.57 -0.23
C ALA A 122 -7.10 -24.02 -0.54
N ALA A 123 -7.30 -24.42 -1.81
CA ALA A 123 -7.12 -25.82 -2.22
C ALA A 123 -5.68 -26.31 -2.06
N ALA A 124 -5.51 -27.63 -1.92
CA ALA A 124 -4.19 -28.23 -1.97
C ALA A 124 -3.45 -27.85 -3.28
N GLY A 125 -2.16 -27.56 -3.18
CA GLY A 125 -1.33 -27.17 -4.32
C GLY A 125 -1.50 -25.72 -4.78
N THR A 126 -2.24 -24.87 -4.06
CA THR A 126 -2.42 -23.44 -4.40
C THR A 126 -1.50 -22.48 -3.65
N VAL A 127 -0.87 -22.93 -2.56
CA VAL A 127 0.12 -22.13 -1.84
C VAL A 127 1.36 -21.88 -2.71
N LEU A 128 2.03 -20.79 -2.48
CA LEU A 128 3.10 -20.29 -3.34
C LEU A 128 4.45 -20.29 -2.63
N ALA A 129 5.52 -20.68 -3.34
CA ALA A 129 6.87 -20.56 -2.80
C ALA A 129 7.26 -19.09 -2.68
N ASP A 130 6.98 -18.33 -3.74
CA ASP A 130 7.40 -16.94 -3.88
C ASP A 130 6.20 -16.02 -4.06
N TYR A 131 6.34 -14.78 -3.63
CA TYR A 131 5.41 -13.71 -3.94
C TYR A 131 6.13 -12.40 -4.20
N LEU A 132 5.47 -11.53 -4.93
CA LEU A 132 5.81 -10.13 -5.08
C LEU A 132 4.60 -9.30 -4.66
N ALA A 133 4.77 -8.43 -3.69
CA ALA A 133 3.79 -7.40 -3.37
C ALA A 133 4.41 -6.04 -3.68
N VAL A 134 3.72 -5.24 -4.46
CA VAL A 134 4.16 -3.89 -4.83
C VAL A 134 3.11 -2.87 -4.44
N ALA A 135 3.55 -1.65 -4.14
CA ALA A 135 2.71 -0.51 -3.89
C ALA A 135 3.16 0.63 -4.81
N ASP A 136 2.31 0.94 -5.77
CA ASP A 136 2.56 1.94 -6.80
C ASP A 136 1.68 3.16 -6.59
N PRO A 137 2.21 4.40 -6.72
CA PRO A 137 1.41 5.60 -6.59
C PRO A 137 0.36 5.67 -7.70
N THR A 138 -0.91 5.93 -7.35
CA THR A 138 -2.00 6.07 -8.33
C THR A 138 -1.78 7.25 -9.28
N ALA A 139 -1.04 8.27 -8.84
CA ALA A 139 -0.65 9.42 -9.63
C ALA A 139 0.77 9.84 -9.23
N TRP A 140 1.74 9.52 -10.09
CA TRP A 140 3.14 9.93 -9.89
C TRP A 140 3.26 11.44 -9.71
N GLY A 141 4.03 11.88 -8.73
CA GLY A 141 4.22 13.30 -8.42
C GLY A 141 3.10 13.95 -7.61
N THR A 142 1.99 13.24 -7.37
CA THR A 142 0.84 13.74 -6.61
C THR A 142 0.52 12.87 -5.40
N SER A 143 0.36 11.56 -5.59
CA SER A 143 0.13 10.63 -4.49
C SER A 143 1.43 10.12 -3.87
N GLY A 144 2.52 10.08 -4.63
CA GLY A 144 3.85 9.69 -4.21
C GLY A 144 4.88 9.86 -5.32
N ASN A 145 6.16 9.79 -4.95
CA ASN A 145 7.32 9.87 -5.84
C ASN A 145 8.21 8.62 -5.74
N ARG A 146 7.70 7.56 -5.17
CA ARG A 146 8.43 6.29 -5.02
C ARG A 146 7.49 5.13 -5.26
N HIS A 147 8.02 4.07 -5.88
CA HIS A 147 7.42 2.75 -5.93
C HIS A 147 8.02 1.90 -4.82
N PHE A 148 7.23 0.99 -4.26
CA PHE A 148 7.69 0.08 -3.22
C PHE A 148 7.39 -1.35 -3.61
N GLY A 149 8.27 -2.29 -3.23
CA GLY A 149 8.07 -3.71 -3.47
C GLY A 149 8.71 -4.56 -2.39
N THR A 150 8.11 -5.72 -2.14
CA THR A 150 8.61 -6.72 -1.21
C THR A 150 8.33 -8.12 -1.72
N SER A 151 9.09 -9.09 -1.24
CA SER A 151 8.94 -10.51 -1.56
C SER A 151 9.02 -11.36 -0.29
N GLU A 152 9.09 -12.67 -0.47
CA GLU A 152 9.27 -13.66 0.61
C GLU A 152 10.51 -13.38 1.48
N ALA A 153 11.54 -12.68 0.95
CA ALA A 153 12.69 -12.23 1.72
C ALA A 153 12.37 -11.12 2.74
N GLN A 154 11.12 -10.59 2.73
CA GLN A 154 10.57 -9.59 3.64
C GLN A 154 11.33 -8.24 3.64
N THR A 155 12.28 -8.06 2.75
CA THR A 155 12.96 -6.78 2.54
C THR A 155 12.09 -5.89 1.67
N ILE A 156 11.84 -4.67 2.12
CA ILE A 156 11.11 -3.68 1.31
C ILE A 156 12.11 -2.86 0.52
N PHE A 157 11.92 -2.81 -0.78
CA PHE A 157 12.68 -2.00 -1.71
C PHE A 157 11.88 -0.76 -2.11
N GLN A 158 12.60 0.31 -2.43
CA GLN A 158 12.05 1.53 -3.01
C GLN A 158 12.72 1.83 -4.34
N GLU A 159 11.93 2.30 -5.30
CA GLU A 159 12.39 2.84 -6.58
C GLU A 159 11.99 4.31 -6.68
N MET A 160 12.95 5.18 -6.99
CA MET A 160 12.77 6.64 -7.00
C MET A 160 12.54 7.20 -8.41
N THR A 161 12.53 6.35 -9.42
CA THR A 161 12.15 6.71 -10.79
C THR A 161 10.70 6.32 -11.06
N ASN A 162 10.09 6.84 -12.11
CA ASN A 162 8.73 6.44 -12.52
C ASN A 162 8.74 5.08 -13.23
N ALA A 163 9.41 4.10 -12.63
CA ALA A 163 9.50 2.73 -13.10
C ALA A 163 9.08 1.79 -11.97
N PRO A 164 7.93 1.11 -12.06
CA PRO A 164 7.45 0.22 -11.00
C PRO A 164 8.41 -0.96 -10.80
N ILE A 165 8.44 -1.50 -9.58
CA ILE A 165 9.17 -2.73 -9.28
C ILE A 165 8.37 -3.90 -9.86
N THR A 166 8.94 -4.60 -10.84
CA THR A 166 8.24 -5.66 -11.59
C THR A 166 8.62 -7.07 -11.14
N ALA A 167 9.75 -7.22 -10.45
CA ALA A 167 10.21 -8.49 -9.89
C ALA A 167 11.20 -8.25 -8.74
N ILE A 168 11.30 -9.22 -7.84
CA ILE A 168 12.42 -9.35 -6.91
C ILE A 168 12.84 -10.82 -7.01
N SER A 169 14.10 -11.06 -7.38
CA SER A 169 14.59 -12.43 -7.53
C SER A 169 14.69 -13.14 -6.17
N ALA A 170 14.76 -14.46 -6.16
CA ALA A 170 14.98 -15.26 -4.96
C ALA A 170 16.31 -14.88 -4.22
N ALA A 171 17.27 -14.28 -4.94
CA ALA A 171 18.48 -13.71 -4.36
C ALA A 171 18.26 -12.31 -3.74
N GLY A 172 17.03 -11.80 -3.73
CA GLY A 172 16.68 -10.47 -3.20
C GLY A 172 17.13 -9.31 -4.10
N VAL A 173 17.33 -9.55 -5.40
CA VAL A 173 17.68 -8.49 -6.35
C VAL A 173 16.41 -7.95 -7.02
N PRO A 174 16.08 -6.66 -6.84
CA PRO A 174 14.90 -6.05 -7.45
C PRO A 174 15.11 -5.75 -8.95
N VAL A 175 13.99 -5.65 -9.68
CA VAL A 175 13.94 -5.15 -11.05
C VAL A 175 12.97 -3.97 -11.08
N PRO A 176 13.44 -2.76 -11.40
CA PRO A 176 14.80 -2.42 -11.88
C PRO A 176 15.87 -2.53 -10.78
N ALA A 177 17.11 -2.76 -11.19
CA ALA A 177 18.25 -2.87 -10.28
C ALA A 177 18.64 -1.54 -9.58
N THR A 178 17.98 -0.44 -9.95
CA THR A 178 18.07 0.88 -9.30
C THR A 178 17.29 0.95 -7.99
N ALA A 179 16.37 0.02 -7.77
CA ALA A 179 15.63 -0.04 -6.52
C ALA A 179 16.56 -0.40 -5.35
N THR A 180 16.39 0.30 -4.24
CA THR A 180 17.23 0.16 -3.05
C THR A 180 16.42 -0.29 -1.84
N PRO A 181 17.00 -1.09 -0.92
CA PRO A 181 16.30 -1.48 0.29
C PRO A 181 16.06 -0.27 1.20
N ILE A 182 14.90 -0.24 1.84
CA ILE A 182 14.57 0.74 2.87
C ILE A 182 15.25 0.31 4.18
N LYS A 183 16.00 1.22 4.77
CA LYS A 183 16.67 1.01 6.06
C LYS A 183 15.75 1.32 7.23
#